data_eadc99c568db2097a17ad851c6c3968f
#
_entry.id   eadc99c568db2097a17ad851c6c3968f
#
_cell.length_a   1.000
_cell.length_b   1.000
_cell.length_c   1.000
_cell.angle_alpha   90.00
_cell.angle_beta   90.00
_cell.angle_gamma   90.00
#
_symmetry.space_group_name_H-M   'P 1'
#
loop_
_entity.id
_entity.type
_entity.pdbx_description
1 polymer ?
#
loop_
_entity_poly.entity_id
_entity_poly.type
_entity_poly.pdbx_seq_one_letter_code
_entity_poly.pdbx_strand_id
1 'polypeptide(L)'
;MKKIILLLAINLVVFSCKNESKTTEEKVEDVKQEIAYASFGEEINDTDALTPERMMEQYKTLKVGDTITSKVKGKIIEVCSKKGCWMTLDMGDDNEVMVKFKDYGFFMPLNAEGDVVMNGKAYVSETSVEELRHYAEDAGKTAEEVAAITDPKFEYGFEADGVLLKQ
;
A
#
# COMPACT_ATOMS: atom_id res chain seq x y z
N MET A 1 41.20 10.33 -89.83
CA MET A 1 42.63 10.51 -89.43
C MET A 1 42.68 10.85 -87.99
N LYS A 2 43.58 10.21 -87.28
CA LYS A 2 44.01 10.43 -85.92
C LYS A 2 43.19 9.72 -84.77
N LYS A 3 43.76 8.69 -84.38
CA LYS A 3 43.55 7.81 -83.21
C LYS A 3 43.69 8.58 -81.94
N ILE A 4 42.78 8.37 -80.98
CA ILE A 4 42.93 8.80 -79.65
C ILE A 4 42.82 7.56 -78.78
N ILE A 5 43.94 7.27 -78.14
CA ILE A 5 44.13 6.13 -77.16
C ILE A 5 43.45 6.50 -75.88
N LEU A 6 42.54 5.62 -75.42
CA LEU A 6 41.86 5.70 -74.15
C LEU A 6 42.69 5.00 -73.12
N LEU A 7 43.30 5.75 -72.16
CA LEU A 7 44.01 5.25 -71.01
C LEU A 7 42.98 5.13 -69.89
N LEU A 8 42.69 3.89 -69.51
CA LEU A 8 41.83 3.52 -68.41
C LEU A 8 42.67 3.56 -67.09
N ALA A 9 42.50 4.57 -66.26
CA ALA A 9 43.06 4.63 -64.96
C ALA A 9 42.10 3.99 -63.94
N ILE A 10 42.43 2.82 -63.46
CA ILE A 10 41.71 2.12 -62.41
C ILE A 10 42.13 2.74 -61.08
N ASN A 11 41.26 3.51 -60.45
CA ASN A 11 41.42 3.98 -59.09
C ASN A 11 40.85 2.93 -58.12
N LEU A 12 41.76 2.18 -57.44
CA LEU A 12 41.39 1.36 -56.31
C LEU A 12 41.16 2.27 -55.12
N VAL A 13 39.88 2.52 -54.77
CA VAL A 13 39.51 3.12 -53.50
C VAL A 13 39.40 2.01 -52.45
N VAL A 14 40.41 1.90 -51.62
CA VAL A 14 40.36 1.08 -50.40
C VAL A 14 39.44 1.77 -49.40
N PHE A 15 38.23 1.27 -49.28
CA PHE A 15 37.32 1.65 -48.20
C PHE A 15 37.79 1.02 -46.89
N SER A 16 38.51 1.84 -46.12
CA SER A 16 38.84 1.50 -44.75
C SER A 16 37.56 1.66 -43.91
N CYS A 17 36.86 0.58 -43.63
CA CYS A 17 35.79 0.55 -42.66
C CYS A 17 36.37 0.77 -41.25
N LYS A 18 36.34 2.02 -40.83
CA LYS A 18 36.52 2.36 -39.40
C LYS A 18 35.21 2.02 -38.68
N ASN A 19 35.25 0.94 -37.93
CA ASN A 19 34.13 0.49 -37.10
C ASN A 19 34.01 1.44 -35.90
N GLU A 20 33.27 2.52 -36.06
CA GLU A 20 32.79 3.32 -34.93
C GLU A 20 31.61 2.59 -34.29
N SER A 21 31.88 1.90 -33.20
CA SER A 21 30.85 1.45 -32.27
C SER A 21 30.12 2.67 -31.76
N LYS A 22 29.01 3.04 -32.41
CA LYS A 22 27.98 3.84 -31.78
C LYS A 22 27.32 2.96 -30.73
N THR A 23 27.78 3.12 -29.49
CA THR A 23 26.98 2.74 -28.32
C THR A 23 25.69 3.55 -28.40
N THR A 24 24.65 2.92 -28.90
CA THR A 24 23.27 3.39 -28.72
C THR A 24 23.01 3.20 -27.25
N GLU A 25 23.12 4.27 -26.47
CA GLU A 25 22.49 4.31 -25.15
C GLU A 25 20.98 4.17 -25.41
N GLU A 26 20.50 2.95 -25.25
CA GLU A 26 19.07 2.71 -25.07
C GLU A 26 18.69 3.43 -23.77
N LYS A 27 18.12 4.60 -23.93
CA LYS A 27 17.38 5.27 -22.87
C LYS A 27 16.26 4.31 -22.49
N VAL A 28 16.48 3.54 -21.45
CA VAL A 28 15.41 2.79 -20.79
C VAL A 28 14.48 3.86 -20.26
N GLU A 29 13.44 4.18 -21.04
CA GLU A 29 12.28 4.86 -20.50
C GLU A 29 11.68 3.89 -19.49
N ASP A 30 11.86 4.24 -18.22
CA ASP A 30 11.17 3.62 -17.09
C ASP A 30 9.66 3.87 -17.34
N VAL A 31 9.03 2.91 -18.00
CA VAL A 31 7.58 2.90 -18.20
C VAL A 31 6.98 2.67 -16.82
N LYS A 32 6.84 3.77 -16.07
CA LYS A 32 6.08 3.79 -14.83
C LYS A 32 4.68 3.34 -15.20
N GLN A 33 4.39 2.06 -14.99
CA GLN A 33 3.03 1.54 -15.12
C GLN A 33 2.16 2.39 -14.22
N GLU A 34 1.28 3.17 -14.81
CA GLU A 34 0.33 4.00 -14.09
C GLU A 34 -0.65 3.04 -13.39
N ILE A 35 -0.50 2.90 -12.09
CA ILE A 35 -1.38 2.04 -11.29
C ILE A 35 -2.73 2.73 -11.25
N ALA A 36 -3.77 2.06 -11.75
CA ALA A 36 -5.13 2.54 -11.66
C ALA A 36 -5.67 2.36 -10.23
N TYR A 37 -6.29 3.42 -9.71
CA TYR A 37 -6.93 3.40 -8.40
C TYR A 37 -8.38 3.85 -8.48
N ALA A 38 -9.25 3.21 -7.69
CA ALA A 38 -10.55 3.77 -7.32
C ALA A 38 -10.39 4.56 -6.02
N SER A 39 -10.90 5.79 -5.97
CA SER A 39 -10.78 6.70 -4.83
C SER A 39 -12.07 6.76 -4.03
N PHE A 40 -11.95 6.77 -2.69
CA PHE A 40 -13.04 6.85 -1.73
C PHE A 40 -12.69 7.87 -0.64
N GLY A 41 -13.67 8.67 -0.22
CA GLY A 41 -13.47 9.74 0.76
C GLY A 41 -12.75 10.96 0.18
N GLU A 42 -11.83 11.55 0.94
CA GLU A 42 -11.03 12.70 0.51
C GLU A 42 -10.05 12.27 -0.60
N GLU A 43 -9.73 13.19 -1.50
CA GLU A 43 -8.77 12.96 -2.58
C GLU A 43 -7.35 12.85 -2.01
N ILE A 44 -6.71 11.71 -2.21
CA ILE A 44 -5.33 11.42 -1.78
C ILE A 44 -4.50 10.91 -2.95
N ASN A 45 -3.18 10.82 -2.75
CA ASN A 45 -2.26 10.16 -3.69
C ASN A 45 -1.50 9.04 -2.99
N ASP A 46 -0.83 8.18 -3.75
CA ASP A 46 -0.08 7.02 -3.25
C ASP A 46 1.40 7.33 -2.90
N THR A 47 1.83 8.59 -3.08
CA THR A 47 3.21 9.00 -2.81
C THR A 47 3.47 9.05 -1.30
N ASP A 48 4.68 8.68 -0.89
CA ASP A 48 5.16 8.74 0.50
C ASP A 48 4.31 7.90 1.50
N ALA A 49 3.52 6.95 1.01
CA ALA A 49 2.78 6.05 1.86
C ALA A 49 3.74 5.06 2.55
N LEU A 50 3.63 4.94 3.87
CA LEU A 50 4.39 3.99 4.67
C LEU A 50 4.06 2.56 4.25
N THR A 51 5.05 1.68 4.37
CA THR A 51 4.79 0.25 4.30
C THR A 51 4.12 -0.24 5.58
N PRO A 52 3.46 -1.42 5.57
CA PRO A 52 2.89 -2.01 6.77
C PRO A 52 3.88 -2.11 7.93
N GLU A 53 5.09 -2.58 7.66
CA GLU A 53 6.15 -2.75 8.68
C GLU A 53 6.54 -1.41 9.33
N ARG A 54 6.70 -0.36 8.51
CA ARG A 54 7.03 0.98 9.01
C ARG A 54 5.89 1.57 9.84
N MET A 55 4.65 1.28 9.47
CA MET A 55 3.49 1.70 10.25
C MET A 55 3.42 0.96 11.58
N MET A 56 3.69 -0.35 11.59
CA MET A 56 3.73 -1.14 12.82
C MET A 56 4.83 -0.66 13.79
N GLU A 57 5.99 -0.20 13.28
CA GLU A 57 7.00 0.46 14.10
C GLU A 57 6.44 1.72 14.79
N GLN A 58 5.64 2.52 14.09
CA GLN A 58 5.00 3.71 14.67
C GLN A 58 3.95 3.32 15.72
N TYR A 59 3.09 2.34 15.45
CA TYR A 59 2.11 1.85 16.44
C TYR A 59 2.74 1.43 17.76
N LYS A 60 3.91 0.77 17.73
CA LYS A 60 4.65 0.35 18.93
C LYS A 60 5.10 1.52 19.80
N THR A 61 5.17 2.74 19.27
CA THR A 61 5.55 3.95 20.02
C THR A 61 4.36 4.72 20.58
N LEU A 62 3.13 4.42 20.09
CA LEU A 62 1.92 5.09 20.53
C LEU A 62 1.46 4.56 21.89
N LYS A 63 0.96 5.46 22.72
CA LYS A 63 0.23 5.13 23.94
C LYS A 63 -1.27 5.19 23.67
N VAL A 64 -2.04 4.54 24.50
CA VAL A 64 -3.49 4.63 24.48
C VAL A 64 -3.92 6.10 24.59
N GLY A 65 -4.76 6.53 23.67
CA GLY A 65 -5.22 7.93 23.56
C GLY A 65 -4.38 8.81 22.64
N ASP A 66 -3.16 8.40 22.28
CA ASP A 66 -2.37 9.11 21.25
C ASP A 66 -2.94 8.86 19.85
N THR A 67 -2.77 9.86 18.98
CA THR A 67 -3.07 9.75 17.56
C THR A 67 -1.94 10.34 16.73
N ILE A 68 -1.63 9.72 15.58
CA ILE A 68 -0.72 10.26 14.57
C ILE A 68 -1.39 10.29 13.21
N THR A 69 -1.17 11.38 12.46
CA THR A 69 -1.57 11.41 11.05
C THR A 69 -0.57 10.63 10.23
N SER A 70 -1.08 9.73 9.39
CA SER A 70 -0.24 8.85 8.59
C SER A 70 -0.90 8.52 7.26
N LYS A 71 -0.07 8.22 6.25
CA LYS A 71 -0.49 7.61 5.00
C LYS A 71 0.17 6.24 4.92
N VAL A 72 -0.61 5.18 4.68
CA VAL A 72 -0.11 3.81 4.79
C VAL A 72 -0.71 2.92 3.69
N LYS A 73 0.10 1.96 3.25
CA LYS A 73 -0.31 0.85 2.40
C LYS A 73 -0.76 -0.32 3.26
N GLY A 74 -1.70 -1.11 2.75
CA GLY A 74 -2.11 -2.35 3.39
C GLY A 74 -2.85 -3.23 2.41
N LYS A 75 -3.13 -4.46 2.82
CA LYS A 75 -3.94 -5.39 2.05
C LYS A 75 -5.23 -5.69 2.81
N ILE A 76 -6.35 -5.60 2.11
CA ILE A 76 -7.66 -5.88 2.71
C ILE A 76 -7.76 -7.36 3.08
N ILE A 77 -8.12 -7.64 4.34
CA ILE A 77 -8.52 -8.95 4.86
C ILE A 77 -10.04 -9.10 4.75
N GLU A 78 -10.75 -8.08 5.25
CA GLU A 78 -12.21 -8.11 5.36
C GLU A 78 -12.78 -6.70 5.21
N VAL A 79 -13.99 -6.63 4.66
CA VAL A 79 -14.81 -5.41 4.60
C VAL A 79 -16.16 -5.71 5.25
N CYS A 80 -16.70 -4.73 5.98
CA CYS A 80 -18.03 -4.83 6.60
C CYS A 80 -19.08 -5.29 5.59
N SER A 81 -19.59 -6.51 5.77
CA SER A 81 -20.53 -7.15 4.84
C SER A 81 -21.89 -6.49 4.75
N LYS A 82 -22.23 -5.61 5.71
CA LYS A 82 -23.52 -4.90 5.71
C LYS A 82 -23.52 -3.64 4.85
N LYS A 83 -22.47 -2.80 4.99
CA LYS A 83 -22.42 -1.49 4.32
C LYS A 83 -21.05 -1.08 3.84
N GLY A 84 -20.00 -1.84 4.11
CA GLY A 84 -18.63 -1.41 3.81
C GLY A 84 -18.16 -0.22 4.67
N CYS A 85 -18.67 -0.08 5.91
CA CYS A 85 -18.38 1.06 6.78
C CYS A 85 -17.11 0.96 7.60
N TRP A 86 -16.42 -0.18 7.50
CA TRP A 86 -15.10 -0.44 8.05
C TRP A 86 -14.42 -1.54 7.22
N MET A 87 -13.13 -1.66 7.36
CA MET A 87 -12.34 -2.78 6.83
C MET A 87 -11.25 -3.17 7.80
N THR A 88 -10.70 -4.38 7.65
CA THR A 88 -9.51 -4.84 8.36
C THR A 88 -8.38 -5.03 7.35
N LEU A 89 -7.19 -4.55 7.69
CA LEU A 89 -6.00 -4.67 6.86
C LEU A 89 -4.97 -5.59 7.51
N ASP A 90 -4.34 -6.39 6.67
CA ASP A 90 -3.11 -7.13 7.00
C ASP A 90 -1.93 -6.15 7.01
N MET A 91 -1.22 -6.12 8.13
CA MET A 91 -0.05 -5.30 8.34
C MET A 91 1.23 -6.13 8.53
N GLY A 92 1.16 -7.43 8.23
CA GLY A 92 2.28 -8.37 8.38
C GLY A 92 2.46 -8.89 9.80
N ASP A 93 3.19 -10.01 9.93
CA ASP A 93 3.50 -10.63 11.24
C ASP A 93 2.26 -10.88 12.11
N ASP A 94 1.15 -11.33 11.50
CA ASP A 94 -0.15 -11.55 12.16
C ASP A 94 -0.76 -10.30 12.82
N ASN A 95 -0.30 -9.10 12.43
CA ASN A 95 -0.90 -7.86 12.89
C ASN A 95 -2.03 -7.43 11.96
N GLU A 96 -3.14 -7.07 12.56
CA GLU A 96 -4.31 -6.54 11.87
C GLU A 96 -4.62 -5.12 12.37
N VAL A 97 -5.11 -4.28 11.46
CA VAL A 97 -5.55 -2.92 11.77
C VAL A 97 -7.00 -2.76 11.39
N MET A 98 -7.84 -2.42 12.37
CA MET A 98 -9.24 -2.04 12.16
C MET A 98 -9.30 -0.62 11.61
N VAL A 99 -9.83 -0.45 10.40
CA VAL A 99 -10.00 0.83 9.73
C VAL A 99 -11.46 1.24 9.75
N LYS A 100 -11.76 2.35 10.39
CA LYS A 100 -13.06 3.02 10.33
C LYS A 100 -12.96 4.23 9.41
N PHE A 101 -14.05 4.59 8.76
CA PHE A 101 -14.07 5.75 7.88
C PHE A 101 -14.58 6.97 8.64
N LYS A 102 -13.86 8.08 8.50
CA LYS A 102 -14.11 9.34 9.20
C LYS A 102 -15.59 9.74 9.06
N ASP A 103 -16.23 9.96 10.19
CA ASP A 103 -17.63 10.39 10.29
C ASP A 103 -18.62 9.49 9.53
N TYR A 104 -18.22 8.24 9.18
CA TYR A 104 -18.97 7.36 8.27
C TYR A 104 -19.31 8.04 6.94
N GLY A 105 -18.48 8.97 6.48
CA GLY A 105 -18.71 9.81 5.31
C GLY A 105 -18.60 9.10 3.97
N PHE A 106 -18.00 7.91 3.93
CA PHE A 106 -17.89 7.08 2.73
C PHE A 106 -17.87 5.59 3.11
N PHE A 107 -17.96 4.73 2.09
CA PHE A 107 -18.03 3.28 2.25
C PHE A 107 -17.19 2.60 1.18
N MET A 108 -16.59 1.46 1.52
CA MET A 108 -15.92 0.58 0.56
C MET A 108 -16.93 -0.34 -0.12
N PRO A 109 -16.67 -0.75 -1.38
CA PRO A 109 -17.44 -1.84 -1.99
C PRO A 109 -17.42 -3.09 -1.13
N LEU A 110 -18.54 -3.80 -1.02
CA LEU A 110 -18.67 -5.00 -0.18
C LEU A 110 -17.74 -6.14 -0.61
N ASN A 111 -17.34 -6.13 -1.87
CA ASN A 111 -16.41 -7.07 -2.47
C ASN A 111 -15.01 -6.48 -2.68
N ALA A 112 -14.67 -5.38 -2.00
CA ALA A 112 -13.34 -4.80 -2.11
C ALA A 112 -12.30 -5.76 -1.54
N GLU A 113 -11.26 -6.00 -2.31
CA GLU A 113 -10.13 -6.88 -1.99
C GLU A 113 -8.83 -6.32 -2.57
N GLY A 114 -7.68 -6.82 -2.15
CA GLY A 114 -6.39 -6.42 -2.68
C GLY A 114 -5.74 -5.26 -1.92
N ASP A 115 -4.86 -4.53 -2.63
CA ASP A 115 -4.02 -3.50 -2.05
C ASP A 115 -4.76 -2.16 -1.96
N VAL A 116 -4.55 -1.46 -0.85
CA VAL A 116 -5.05 -0.11 -0.62
C VAL A 116 -3.94 0.83 -0.17
N VAL A 117 -4.15 2.13 -0.42
CA VAL A 117 -3.46 3.21 0.27
C VAL A 117 -4.50 4.02 1.02
N MET A 118 -4.27 4.30 2.28
CA MET A 118 -5.18 5.10 3.09
C MET A 118 -4.45 6.27 3.75
N ASN A 119 -5.12 7.39 3.91
CA ASN A 119 -4.68 8.55 4.68
C ASN A 119 -5.61 8.73 5.86
N GLY A 120 -5.09 9.22 7.00
CA GLY A 120 -5.91 9.47 8.18
C GLY A 120 -5.13 9.43 9.48
N LYS A 121 -5.76 9.00 10.55
CA LYS A 121 -5.21 8.96 11.90
C LYS A 121 -5.10 7.54 12.42
N ALA A 122 -3.89 7.17 12.80
CA ALA A 122 -3.60 5.92 13.50
C ALA A 122 -3.68 6.13 15.01
N TYR A 123 -4.16 5.14 15.74
CA TYR A 123 -4.28 5.15 17.20
C TYR A 123 -4.22 3.74 17.78
N VAL A 124 -3.99 3.66 19.08
CA VAL A 124 -4.08 2.42 19.85
C VAL A 124 -5.24 2.54 20.83
N SER A 125 -6.12 1.54 20.84
CA SER A 125 -7.17 1.39 21.83
C SER A 125 -6.84 0.27 22.81
N GLU A 126 -7.39 0.36 24.02
CA GLU A 126 -7.28 -0.65 25.06
C GLU A 126 -8.67 -1.07 25.50
N THR A 127 -8.90 -2.38 25.58
CA THR A 127 -10.03 -2.95 26.31
C THR A 127 -9.53 -3.47 27.64
N SER A 128 -10.05 -2.92 28.72
CA SER A 128 -9.62 -3.27 30.08
C SER A 128 -9.92 -4.73 30.43
N VAL A 129 -9.19 -5.28 31.41
CA VAL A 129 -9.48 -6.64 31.94
C VAL A 129 -10.92 -6.76 32.43
N GLU A 130 -11.45 -5.72 33.07
CA GLU A 130 -12.82 -5.70 33.57
C GLU A 130 -13.83 -5.82 32.42
N GLU A 131 -13.63 -5.03 31.37
CA GLU A 131 -14.50 -5.04 30.20
C GLU A 131 -14.39 -6.35 29.42
N LEU A 132 -13.19 -6.89 29.25
CA LEU A 132 -12.97 -8.20 28.61
C LEU A 132 -13.68 -9.33 29.38
N ARG A 133 -13.63 -9.31 30.71
CA ARG A 133 -14.34 -10.26 31.56
C ARG A 133 -15.84 -10.13 31.42
N HIS A 134 -16.34 -8.90 31.39
CA HIS A 134 -17.78 -8.64 31.16
C HIS A 134 -18.23 -9.20 29.80
N TYR A 135 -17.47 -8.98 28.73
CA TYR A 135 -17.78 -9.56 27.41
C TYR A 135 -17.72 -11.08 27.41
N ALA A 136 -16.79 -11.68 28.16
CA ALA A 136 -16.69 -13.14 28.28
C ALA A 136 -17.88 -13.73 29.01
N GLU A 137 -18.36 -13.08 30.10
CA GLU A 137 -19.57 -13.44 30.83
C GLU A 137 -20.80 -13.35 29.94
N ASP A 138 -20.98 -12.25 29.20
CA ASP A 138 -22.09 -12.06 28.24
C ASP A 138 -22.06 -13.10 27.12
N ALA A 139 -20.89 -13.56 26.73
CA ALA A 139 -20.69 -14.64 25.75
C ALA A 139 -20.93 -16.05 26.35
N GLY A 140 -21.27 -16.14 27.63
CA GLY A 140 -21.56 -17.41 28.31
C GLY A 140 -20.32 -18.26 28.61
N LYS A 141 -19.14 -17.63 28.75
CA LYS A 141 -17.91 -18.29 29.16
C LYS A 141 -17.98 -18.80 30.59
N THR A 142 -17.20 -19.85 30.92
CA THR A 142 -17.14 -20.39 32.28
C THR A 142 -16.43 -19.42 33.22
N ALA A 143 -16.67 -19.58 34.54
CA ALA A 143 -15.99 -18.76 35.55
C ALA A 143 -14.47 -18.90 35.49
N GLU A 144 -13.95 -20.08 35.13
CA GLU A 144 -12.52 -20.34 34.97
C GLU A 144 -11.97 -19.60 33.76
N GLU A 145 -12.69 -19.59 32.62
CA GLU A 145 -12.30 -18.84 31.40
C GLU A 145 -12.30 -17.32 31.66
N VAL A 146 -13.30 -16.81 32.37
CA VAL A 146 -13.38 -15.39 32.77
C VAL A 146 -12.21 -15.02 33.68
N ALA A 147 -11.92 -15.85 34.71
CA ALA A 147 -10.83 -15.62 35.62
C ALA A 147 -9.44 -15.67 34.98
N ALA A 148 -9.30 -16.43 33.87
CA ALA A 148 -8.05 -16.53 33.12
C ALA A 148 -7.70 -15.25 32.33
N ILE A 149 -8.64 -14.30 32.16
CA ILE A 149 -8.39 -13.00 31.55
C ILE A 149 -7.68 -12.11 32.57
N THR A 150 -6.37 -11.94 32.43
CA THR A 150 -5.52 -11.22 33.38
C THR A 150 -4.91 -9.94 32.80
N ASP A 151 -4.87 -9.81 31.49
CA ASP A 151 -4.22 -8.70 30.78
C ASP A 151 -5.20 -7.95 29.90
N PRO A 152 -5.05 -6.62 29.76
CA PRO A 152 -5.85 -5.84 28.83
C PRO A 152 -5.52 -6.23 27.38
N LYS A 153 -6.48 -6.00 26.48
CA LYS A 153 -6.29 -6.20 25.04
C LYS A 153 -6.01 -4.85 24.38
N PHE A 154 -4.91 -4.77 23.64
CA PHE A 154 -4.60 -3.61 22.80
C PHE A 154 -4.94 -3.92 21.35
N GLU A 155 -5.50 -2.94 20.67
CA GLU A 155 -5.89 -3.05 19.28
C GLU A 155 -5.39 -1.82 18.49
N TYR A 156 -4.88 -2.08 17.31
CA TYR A 156 -4.46 -1.03 16.39
C TYR A 156 -5.66 -0.57 15.56
N GLY A 157 -5.91 0.74 15.60
CA GLY A 157 -7.00 1.36 14.89
C GLY A 157 -6.52 2.41 13.91
N PHE A 158 -7.32 2.66 12.88
CA PHE A 158 -7.09 3.73 11.92
C PHE A 158 -8.42 4.38 11.55
N GLU A 159 -8.47 5.71 11.61
CA GLU A 159 -9.59 6.48 11.09
C GLU A 159 -9.18 7.09 9.76
N ALA A 160 -9.65 6.49 8.66
CA ALA A 160 -9.31 6.93 7.31
C ALA A 160 -10.22 8.08 6.87
N ASP A 161 -9.62 9.15 6.34
CA ASP A 161 -10.32 10.23 5.64
C ASP A 161 -10.34 10.02 4.12
N GLY A 162 -9.37 9.30 3.56
CA GLY A 162 -9.30 8.93 2.15
C GLY A 162 -8.68 7.55 1.94
N VAL A 163 -9.16 6.83 0.92
CA VAL A 163 -8.69 5.49 0.54
C VAL A 163 -8.56 5.39 -0.98
N LEU A 164 -7.44 4.86 -1.45
CA LEU A 164 -7.22 4.40 -2.81
C LEU A 164 -7.24 2.88 -2.85
N LEU A 165 -8.13 2.28 -3.62
CA LEU A 165 -8.18 0.85 -3.89
C LEU A 165 -7.54 0.58 -5.25
N LYS A 166 -6.50 -0.24 -5.28
CA LYS A 166 -5.83 -0.65 -6.52
C LYS A 166 -6.76 -1.51 -7.37
N GLN A 167 -6.82 -1.21 -8.67
CA GLN A 167 -7.68 -1.89 -9.65
C GLN A 167 -6.91 -3.01 -10.39
#